data_8e38023fa9a22d4c791660fa0104243f
#
_entry.id   8e38023fa9a22d4c791660fa0104243f
#
_cell.length_a   1.000
_cell.length_b   1.000
_cell.length_c   1.000
_cell.angle_alpha   90.00
_cell.angle_beta   90.00
_cell.angle_gamma   90.00
#
_symmetry.space_group_name_H-M   'P 1'
#
loop_
_entity.id
_entity.type
_entity.pdbx_description
1 polymer ?
#
loop_
_entity_poly.entity_id
_entity_poly.type
_entity_poly.pdbx_seq_one_letter_code
_entity_poly.pdbx_strand_id
1 'polypeptide(L)'
;MKIAVIGAGVTGLAAAARIASQGHEVTIFEKNNNVGGRMNQLKKDGFTFDMGPAIVMMPDVYKDVFTACGKNYEDYIELRQLRYIYDVYFDHDDRITVPTDLAELQQMLESIEPGSTHGFMSFLTDVYKKYEIARRYFLERTYRKPSDFYNMTSLVQGAKLKTLNHADQLIEHYIDNEKIQKLLAFQTLYIGIDPKRGPSLYSIIPMIEMMFGVHFIKGGMYGMAQGLAQLNKDLGVNIELNAEIEQIIIDPKFKRADAIKVNGDIRKFDKILCTADFPSVAESLMPDFAPIKKYPPHKIADLDYSCSAFLMYIGIDIDVTDQVRLHNVIFSDDFRGNIEEIFEGRLSYDPSIYVYVPAVADKSLAPEGKTGIYVLMPTPELKTGSGIDWSDEALTQQIKEIIYRKLATIEVFEDIKSHIVSETIFTPNDFEQTYHAKFGSAFGLMPTLAQSNYYRPQNVSRDYKDLYFAGASTHPGAGVPIVLTSAKITVDEMIKDIERGV
;
A
#
# COMPACT_ATOMS: atom_id res chain seq x y z
N MET A 1 -23.19 -9.51 18.62
CA MET A 1 -23.58 -9.83 17.21
C MET A 1 -22.51 -10.73 16.61
N LYS A 2 -22.91 -11.53 15.59
CA LYS A 2 -21.99 -12.35 14.79
C LYS A 2 -21.59 -11.60 13.53
N ILE A 3 -20.30 -11.36 13.34
CA ILE A 3 -19.79 -10.53 12.24
C ILE A 3 -18.80 -11.33 11.42
N ALA A 4 -19.01 -11.38 10.09
CA ALA A 4 -18.05 -11.94 9.15
C ALA A 4 -17.12 -10.86 8.62
N VAL A 5 -15.82 -11.16 8.58
CA VAL A 5 -14.81 -10.34 7.91
C VAL A 5 -14.23 -11.16 6.75
N ILE A 6 -14.34 -10.67 5.53
CA ILE A 6 -13.84 -11.32 4.32
C ILE A 6 -12.46 -10.76 4.00
N GLY A 7 -11.42 -11.60 4.13
CA GLY A 7 -10.02 -11.29 3.93
C GLY A 7 -9.25 -11.06 5.22
N ALA A 8 -8.15 -11.81 5.41
CA ALA A 8 -7.20 -11.66 6.53
C ALA A 8 -5.98 -10.81 6.17
N GLY A 9 -6.13 -9.86 5.25
CA GLY A 9 -5.14 -8.79 5.05
C GLY A 9 -5.08 -7.88 6.28
N VAL A 10 -4.08 -6.98 6.35
CA VAL A 10 -3.92 -6.08 7.52
C VAL A 10 -5.16 -5.24 7.81
N THR A 11 -5.94 -4.88 6.79
CA THR A 11 -7.24 -4.19 6.95
C THR A 11 -8.25 -5.05 7.69
N GLY A 12 -8.40 -6.30 7.28
CA GLY A 12 -9.34 -7.26 7.88
C GLY A 12 -8.97 -7.61 9.30
N LEU A 13 -7.68 -7.90 9.53
CA LEU A 13 -7.15 -8.17 10.86
C LEU A 13 -7.34 -6.98 11.82
N ALA A 14 -7.04 -5.75 11.37
CA ALA A 14 -7.22 -4.55 12.18
C ALA A 14 -8.69 -4.25 12.47
N ALA A 15 -9.57 -4.43 11.48
CA ALA A 15 -11.01 -4.25 11.66
C ALA A 15 -11.60 -5.29 12.61
N ALA A 16 -11.26 -6.57 12.44
CA ALA A 16 -11.75 -7.66 13.27
C ALA A 16 -11.37 -7.48 14.73
N ALA A 17 -10.10 -7.10 15.01
CA ALA A 17 -9.64 -6.81 16.37
C ALA A 17 -10.44 -5.68 17.01
N ARG A 18 -10.67 -4.57 16.28
CA ARG A 18 -11.49 -3.44 16.78
C ARG A 18 -12.93 -3.84 17.03
N ILE A 19 -13.53 -4.68 16.19
CA ILE A 19 -14.91 -5.18 16.36
C ILE A 19 -14.98 -6.12 17.59
N ALA A 20 -14.04 -7.04 17.73
CA ALA A 20 -14.01 -8.01 18.81
C ALA A 20 -13.78 -7.31 20.17
N SER A 21 -12.94 -6.26 20.21
CA SER A 21 -12.71 -5.46 21.42
C SER A 21 -13.97 -4.75 21.94
N GLN A 22 -15.00 -4.59 21.10
CA GLN A 22 -16.33 -4.08 21.48
C GLN A 22 -17.31 -5.18 21.93
N GLY A 23 -16.83 -6.44 22.09
CA GLY A 23 -17.62 -7.55 22.61
C GLY A 23 -18.45 -8.28 21.54
N HIS A 24 -18.13 -8.17 20.26
CA HIS A 24 -18.79 -8.89 19.19
C HIS A 24 -18.06 -10.19 18.84
N GLU A 25 -18.81 -11.21 18.40
CA GLU A 25 -18.29 -12.47 17.89
C GLU A 25 -17.83 -12.27 16.43
N VAL A 26 -16.55 -12.46 16.14
CA VAL A 26 -15.97 -12.20 14.82
C VAL A 26 -15.35 -13.46 14.24
N THR A 27 -15.64 -13.74 12.97
CA THR A 27 -14.94 -14.73 12.18
C THR A 27 -14.34 -14.08 10.94
N ILE A 28 -13.03 -14.28 10.74
CA ILE A 28 -12.30 -13.86 9.52
C ILE A 28 -12.22 -15.06 8.58
N PHE A 29 -12.49 -14.85 7.30
CA PHE A 29 -12.35 -15.84 6.23
C PHE A 29 -11.24 -15.40 5.28
N GLU A 30 -10.24 -16.25 5.09
CA GLU A 30 -9.09 -16.02 4.20
C GLU A 30 -8.96 -17.18 3.21
N LYS A 31 -8.87 -16.86 1.92
CA LYS A 31 -8.73 -17.85 0.87
C LYS A 31 -7.37 -18.57 0.87
N ASN A 32 -6.32 -17.85 1.28
CA ASN A 32 -4.97 -18.36 1.34
C ASN A 32 -4.72 -19.16 2.62
N ASN A 33 -3.60 -19.87 2.66
CA ASN A 33 -3.16 -20.65 3.82
C ASN A 33 -2.45 -19.81 4.91
N ASN A 34 -2.37 -18.49 4.74
CA ASN A 34 -1.74 -17.56 5.67
C ASN A 34 -2.45 -16.21 5.70
N VAL A 35 -2.23 -15.47 6.76
CA VAL A 35 -2.71 -14.09 6.93
C VAL A 35 -1.76 -13.09 6.27
N GLY A 36 -2.17 -11.81 6.16
CA GLY A 36 -1.32 -10.69 5.74
C GLY A 36 -1.77 -10.08 4.41
N GLY A 37 -2.40 -10.85 3.52
CA GLY A 37 -2.79 -10.37 2.20
C GLY A 37 -1.57 -9.88 1.40
N ARG A 38 -1.58 -8.61 0.94
CA ARG A 38 -0.43 -8.00 0.24
C ARG A 38 0.79 -7.78 1.15
N MET A 39 0.63 -7.79 2.47
CA MET A 39 1.71 -7.78 3.45
C MET A 39 2.07 -9.23 3.82
N ASN A 40 2.44 -10.00 2.81
CA ASN A 40 2.78 -11.41 2.93
C ASN A 40 4.30 -11.61 3.00
N GLN A 41 4.73 -12.84 3.23
CA GLN A 41 6.11 -13.26 3.36
C GLN A 41 6.40 -14.47 2.49
N LEU A 42 7.52 -14.43 1.77
CA LEU A 42 8.10 -15.56 1.06
C LEU A 42 9.26 -16.13 1.87
N LYS A 43 9.21 -17.41 2.19
CA LYS A 43 10.34 -18.16 2.76
C LYS A 43 10.85 -19.17 1.75
N LYS A 44 12.09 -19.02 1.33
CA LYS A 44 12.73 -19.89 0.34
C LYS A 44 14.21 -20.01 0.60
N ASP A 45 14.75 -21.21 0.57
CA ASP A 45 16.19 -21.53 0.69
C ASP A 45 16.86 -20.89 1.93
N GLY A 46 16.09 -20.74 3.02
CA GLY A 46 16.54 -20.11 4.27
C GLY A 46 16.40 -18.60 4.31
N PHE A 47 16.08 -17.95 3.20
CA PHE A 47 15.78 -16.52 3.13
C PHE A 47 14.33 -16.23 3.47
N THR A 48 14.10 -15.04 4.00
CA THR A 48 12.78 -14.52 4.32
C THR A 48 12.62 -13.15 3.65
N PHE A 49 11.63 -13.00 2.78
CA PHE A 49 11.35 -11.79 2.03
C PHE A 49 9.95 -11.28 2.33
N ASP A 50 9.80 -9.98 2.53
CA ASP A 50 8.50 -9.32 2.47
C ASP A 50 8.01 -9.27 1.01
N MET A 51 6.73 -9.60 0.76
CA MET A 51 6.19 -9.69 -0.60
C MET A 51 5.47 -8.43 -1.07
N GLY A 52 5.49 -7.35 -0.30
CA GLY A 52 4.73 -6.16 -0.63
C GLY A 52 5.38 -4.89 -0.07
N PRO A 53 4.66 -4.12 0.77
CA PRO A 53 5.19 -2.88 1.33
C PRO A 53 6.43 -3.17 2.18
N ALA A 54 7.43 -2.27 2.13
CA ALA A 54 8.67 -2.40 2.89
C ALA A 54 8.94 -1.17 3.77
N ILE A 55 8.31 -0.04 3.49
CA ILE A 55 8.54 1.24 4.17
C ILE A 55 7.45 1.50 5.22
N VAL A 56 7.84 1.66 6.47
CA VAL A 56 6.92 1.95 7.59
C VAL A 56 6.93 3.44 7.88
N MET A 57 5.87 4.12 7.49
CA MET A 57 5.59 5.53 7.80
C MET A 57 4.41 5.64 8.75
N MET A 58 4.26 6.78 9.47
CA MET A 58 3.14 7.05 10.38
C MET A 58 2.99 5.96 11.47
N PRO A 59 4.03 5.68 12.28
CA PRO A 59 4.04 4.58 13.26
C PRO A 59 2.87 4.63 14.24
N ASP A 60 2.33 5.82 14.53
CA ASP A 60 1.22 6.00 15.45
C ASP A 60 -0.07 5.34 14.95
N VAL A 61 -0.27 5.25 13.63
CA VAL A 61 -1.43 4.56 13.04
C VAL A 61 -1.34 3.05 13.26
N TYR A 62 -0.12 2.49 13.21
CA TYR A 62 0.12 1.07 13.51
C TYR A 62 -0.13 0.78 15.01
N LYS A 63 0.42 1.62 15.89
CA LYS A 63 0.25 1.49 17.35
C LYS A 63 -1.22 1.63 17.77
N ASP A 64 -1.97 2.55 17.12
CA ASP A 64 -3.37 2.82 17.44
C ASP A 64 -4.27 1.57 17.28
N VAL A 65 -3.92 0.63 16.38
CA VAL A 65 -4.71 -0.61 16.24
C VAL A 65 -4.71 -1.42 17.54
N PHE A 66 -3.57 -1.53 18.22
CA PHE A 66 -3.42 -2.27 19.46
C PHE A 66 -3.99 -1.48 20.65
N THR A 67 -3.64 -0.19 20.76
CA THR A 67 -4.07 0.66 21.86
C THR A 67 -5.58 0.88 21.89
N ALA A 68 -6.22 0.99 20.74
CA ALA A 68 -7.68 1.06 20.63
C ALA A 68 -8.39 -0.23 21.07
N CYS A 69 -7.68 -1.37 21.09
CA CYS A 69 -8.16 -2.63 21.63
C CYS A 69 -7.77 -2.85 23.09
N GLY A 70 -7.23 -1.83 23.78
CA GLY A 70 -6.79 -1.91 25.19
C GLY A 70 -5.52 -2.74 25.39
N LYS A 71 -4.68 -2.87 24.37
CA LYS A 71 -3.44 -3.66 24.40
C LYS A 71 -2.22 -2.75 24.20
N ASN A 72 -1.06 -3.15 24.76
CA ASN A 72 0.20 -2.50 24.47
C ASN A 72 0.78 -3.05 23.16
N TYR A 73 1.09 -2.20 22.19
CA TYR A 73 1.61 -2.62 20.88
C TYR A 73 2.97 -3.32 21.00
N GLU A 74 3.79 -2.98 22.00
CA GLU A 74 5.11 -3.58 22.23
C GLU A 74 5.04 -5.09 22.56
N ASP A 75 3.89 -5.57 23.03
CA ASP A 75 3.66 -7.00 23.27
C ASP A 75 3.48 -7.79 21.96
N TYR A 76 3.27 -7.11 20.83
CA TYR A 76 2.91 -7.70 19.55
C TYR A 76 3.89 -7.39 18.40
N ILE A 77 4.46 -6.18 18.39
CA ILE A 77 5.39 -5.71 17.35
C ILE A 77 6.53 -4.90 17.96
N GLU A 78 7.72 -5.05 17.40
CA GLU A 78 8.89 -4.22 17.72
C GLU A 78 9.14 -3.24 16.58
N LEU A 79 8.93 -1.94 16.85
CA LEU A 79 9.16 -0.84 15.90
C LEU A 79 10.48 -0.14 16.23
N ARG A 80 11.34 0.03 15.23
CA ARG A 80 12.61 0.75 15.33
C ARG A 80 12.63 1.89 14.32
N GLN A 81 12.96 3.10 14.75
CA GLN A 81 13.19 4.21 13.84
C GLN A 81 14.54 4.02 13.11
N LEU A 82 14.55 4.27 11.82
CA LEU A 82 15.77 4.21 11.02
C LEU A 82 16.52 5.53 11.11
N ARG A 83 17.87 5.46 11.11
CA ARG A 83 18.74 6.64 11.03
C ARG A 83 18.76 7.23 9.62
N TYR A 84 18.71 6.38 8.61
CA TYR A 84 18.69 6.75 7.21
C TYR A 84 17.42 6.22 6.56
N ILE A 85 16.82 7.04 5.72
CA ILE A 85 15.60 6.67 4.99
C ILE A 85 15.99 5.73 3.85
N TYR A 86 16.87 6.19 2.96
CA TYR A 86 17.40 5.41 1.83
C TYR A 86 18.69 5.99 1.29
N ASP A 87 19.41 5.18 0.51
CA ASP A 87 20.40 5.64 -0.46
C ASP A 87 19.74 5.77 -1.82
N VAL A 88 20.05 6.85 -2.53
CA VAL A 88 19.55 7.13 -3.88
C VAL A 88 20.74 7.19 -4.83
N TYR A 89 20.65 6.45 -5.91
CA TYR A 89 21.68 6.38 -6.94
C TYR A 89 21.13 7.01 -8.23
N PHE A 90 21.83 8.03 -8.72
CA PHE A 90 21.54 8.67 -10.00
C PHE A 90 22.46 8.11 -11.09
N ASP A 91 23.69 7.71 -10.71
CA ASP A 91 24.68 7.02 -11.50
C ASP A 91 25.60 6.25 -10.55
N HIS A 92 26.59 5.50 -11.06
CA HIS A 92 27.56 4.69 -10.30
C HIS A 92 28.28 5.52 -9.22
N ASP A 93 28.74 6.70 -9.59
CA ASP A 93 29.48 7.63 -8.69
C ASP A 93 28.60 8.72 -8.07
N ASP A 94 27.31 8.73 -8.32
CA ASP A 94 26.40 9.79 -7.89
C ASP A 94 25.33 9.25 -6.94
N ARG A 95 25.70 9.14 -5.66
CA ARG A 95 24.86 8.64 -4.57
C ARG A 95 24.53 9.73 -3.55
N ILE A 96 23.27 9.77 -3.11
CA ILE A 96 22.83 10.60 -2.00
C ILE A 96 22.24 9.69 -0.91
N THR A 97 22.74 9.84 0.32
CA THR A 97 22.16 9.20 1.52
C THR A 97 21.17 10.17 2.17
N VAL A 98 19.92 9.77 2.33
CA VAL A 98 18.86 10.61 2.93
C VAL A 98 18.72 10.25 4.41
N PRO A 99 19.09 11.17 5.33
CA PRO A 99 19.00 10.93 6.76
C PRO A 99 17.59 11.26 7.30
N THR A 100 17.26 10.72 8.48
CA THR A 100 16.06 11.10 9.23
C THR A 100 16.29 12.27 10.19
N ASP A 101 17.54 12.54 10.55
CA ASP A 101 17.92 13.69 11.38
C ASP A 101 17.85 14.98 10.57
N LEU A 102 17.18 16.00 11.12
CA LEU A 102 16.94 17.28 10.43
C LEU A 102 18.22 18.07 10.15
N ALA A 103 19.23 18.01 11.05
CA ALA A 103 20.49 18.70 10.86
C ALA A 103 21.34 18.00 9.79
N GLU A 104 21.40 16.67 9.79
CA GLU A 104 22.05 15.90 8.71
C GLU A 104 21.32 16.13 7.36
N LEU A 105 19.99 16.20 7.35
CA LEU A 105 19.19 16.48 6.16
C LEU A 105 19.50 17.87 5.60
N GLN A 106 19.58 18.90 6.45
CA GLN A 106 20.01 20.24 6.05
C GLN A 106 21.40 20.22 5.40
N GLN A 107 22.38 19.56 6.02
CA GLN A 107 23.73 19.46 5.46
C GLN A 107 23.73 18.78 4.08
N MET A 108 22.94 17.70 3.94
CA MET A 108 22.77 17.01 2.66
C MET A 108 22.19 17.95 1.60
N LEU A 109 21.12 18.67 1.90
CA LEU A 109 20.47 19.59 0.97
C LEU A 109 21.44 20.71 0.51
N GLU A 110 22.13 21.36 1.46
CA GLU A 110 23.10 22.41 1.16
C GLU A 110 24.32 21.90 0.38
N SER A 111 24.67 20.63 0.51
CA SER A 111 25.74 20.00 -0.27
C SER A 111 25.36 19.73 -1.73
N ILE A 112 24.06 19.51 -2.00
CA ILE A 112 23.52 19.35 -3.36
C ILE A 112 23.41 20.71 -4.04
N GLU A 113 22.84 21.69 -3.34
CA GLU A 113 22.64 23.05 -3.85
C GLU A 113 22.60 24.03 -2.68
N PRO A 114 23.57 24.97 -2.59
CA PRO A 114 23.56 26.02 -1.56
C PRO A 114 22.25 26.82 -1.57
N GLY A 115 21.58 26.94 -0.41
CA GLY A 115 20.32 27.64 -0.24
C GLY A 115 19.07 26.78 -0.45
N SER A 116 19.20 25.54 -0.87
CA SER A 116 18.05 24.64 -1.12
C SER A 116 17.23 24.31 0.14
N THR A 117 17.84 24.38 1.32
CA THR A 117 17.15 24.18 2.61
C THR A 117 15.94 25.13 2.76
N HIS A 118 16.04 26.39 2.30
CA HIS A 118 14.95 27.36 2.44
C HIS A 118 13.69 26.91 1.66
N GLY A 119 13.86 26.53 0.39
CA GLY A 119 12.78 26.03 -0.44
C GLY A 119 12.18 24.75 0.13
N PHE A 120 13.03 23.81 0.55
CA PHE A 120 12.62 22.54 1.15
C PHE A 120 11.77 22.73 2.43
N MET A 121 12.19 23.59 3.36
CA MET A 121 11.42 23.87 4.58
C MET A 121 10.10 24.59 4.28
N SER A 122 10.08 25.46 3.27
CA SER A 122 8.86 26.11 2.80
C SER A 122 7.87 25.11 2.20
N PHE A 123 8.38 24.17 1.39
CA PHE A 123 7.62 23.02 0.87
C PHE A 123 7.00 22.19 2.00
N LEU A 124 7.81 21.74 2.96
CA LEU A 124 7.31 20.94 4.09
C LEU A 124 6.22 21.68 4.87
N THR A 125 6.41 22.98 5.11
CA THR A 125 5.45 23.81 5.87
C THR A 125 4.11 23.95 5.14
N ASP A 126 4.12 24.18 3.82
CA ASP A 126 2.89 24.30 3.03
C ASP A 126 2.15 22.96 2.95
N VAL A 127 2.88 21.89 2.69
CA VAL A 127 2.31 20.53 2.56
C VAL A 127 1.78 20.03 3.90
N TYR A 128 2.45 20.32 5.02
CA TYR A 128 1.97 19.94 6.36
C TYR A 128 0.61 20.61 6.68
N LYS A 129 0.44 21.88 6.36
CA LYS A 129 -0.86 22.57 6.53
C LYS A 129 -1.97 21.91 5.70
N LYS A 130 -1.65 21.49 4.47
CA LYS A 130 -2.58 20.76 3.61
C LYS A 130 -2.90 19.37 4.20
N TYR A 131 -1.91 18.67 4.72
CA TYR A 131 -2.08 17.38 5.38
C TYR A 131 -3.06 17.45 6.56
N GLU A 132 -2.92 18.42 7.46
CA GLU A 132 -3.82 18.62 8.60
C GLU A 132 -5.27 18.85 8.14
N ILE A 133 -5.47 19.62 7.07
CA ILE A 133 -6.81 19.82 6.48
C ILE A 133 -7.32 18.53 5.85
N ALA A 134 -6.49 17.86 5.04
CA ALA A 134 -6.88 16.63 4.36
C ALA A 134 -7.26 15.54 5.36
N ARG A 135 -6.43 15.31 6.38
CA ARG A 135 -6.67 14.31 7.43
C ARG A 135 -8.00 14.56 8.13
N ARG A 136 -8.19 15.76 8.68
CA ARG A 136 -9.35 16.11 9.51
C ARG A 136 -10.67 16.15 8.75
N TYR A 137 -10.66 16.68 7.52
CA TYR A 137 -11.90 16.98 6.80
C TYR A 137 -12.23 16.01 5.67
N PHE A 138 -11.28 15.16 5.24
CA PHE A 138 -11.46 14.29 4.10
C PHE A 138 -11.06 12.82 4.35
N LEU A 139 -9.92 12.51 4.96
CA LEU A 139 -9.41 11.15 5.08
C LEU A 139 -10.05 10.36 6.24
N GLU A 140 -10.21 10.99 7.41
CA GLU A 140 -10.75 10.35 8.61
C GLU A 140 -12.29 10.50 8.71
N ARG A 141 -12.99 10.49 7.58
CA ARG A 141 -14.45 10.65 7.50
C ARG A 141 -15.05 9.65 6.53
N THR A 142 -16.32 9.33 6.74
CA THR A 142 -17.11 8.53 5.81
C THR A 142 -18.16 9.39 5.11
N TYR A 143 -18.61 8.96 3.93
CA TYR A 143 -19.57 9.69 3.12
C TYR A 143 -20.76 8.79 2.77
N ARG A 144 -21.81 8.80 3.61
CA ARG A 144 -23.02 8.00 3.37
C ARG A 144 -23.94 8.66 2.34
N LYS A 145 -24.04 9.97 2.34
CA LYS A 145 -24.91 10.77 1.47
C LYS A 145 -24.17 11.97 0.86
N PRO A 146 -24.69 12.54 -0.24
CA PRO A 146 -24.04 13.67 -0.90
C PRO A 146 -23.76 14.86 0.03
N SER A 147 -24.67 15.18 0.96
CA SER A 147 -24.48 16.29 1.89
C SER A 147 -23.32 16.13 2.88
N ASP A 148 -22.80 14.90 3.06
CA ASP A 148 -21.63 14.66 3.90
C ASP A 148 -20.35 15.22 3.24
N PHE A 149 -20.35 15.29 1.90
CA PHE A 149 -19.26 15.86 1.10
C PHE A 149 -19.60 17.26 0.59
N TYR A 150 -20.79 17.46 0.00
CA TYR A 150 -21.20 18.75 -0.57
C TYR A 150 -21.83 19.64 0.51
N ASN A 151 -20.95 20.32 1.27
CA ASN A 151 -21.34 21.29 2.29
C ASN A 151 -20.32 22.42 2.34
N MET A 152 -20.68 23.56 2.98
CA MET A 152 -19.85 24.75 3.04
C MET A 152 -18.45 24.50 3.66
N THR A 153 -18.38 23.65 4.68
CA THR A 153 -17.10 23.30 5.32
C THR A 153 -16.18 22.59 4.33
N SER A 154 -16.69 21.55 3.66
CA SER A 154 -15.91 20.79 2.66
C SER A 154 -15.49 21.68 1.48
N LEU A 155 -16.38 22.58 1.02
CA LEU A 155 -16.05 23.51 -0.05
C LEU A 155 -14.90 24.47 0.34
N VAL A 156 -15.02 25.12 1.50
CA VAL A 156 -14.00 26.06 2.00
C VAL A 156 -12.66 25.35 2.28
N GLN A 157 -12.69 24.18 2.92
CA GLN A 157 -11.47 23.46 3.23
C GLN A 157 -10.84 22.83 1.97
N GLY A 158 -11.66 22.33 1.03
CA GLY A 158 -11.19 21.82 -0.26
C GLY A 158 -10.50 22.90 -1.11
N ALA A 159 -11.03 24.11 -1.12
CA ALA A 159 -10.38 25.24 -1.82
C ALA A 159 -8.98 25.55 -1.27
N LYS A 160 -8.75 25.39 0.04
CA LYS A 160 -7.43 25.58 0.67
C LYS A 160 -6.39 24.52 0.26
N LEU A 161 -6.84 23.32 -0.13
CA LEU A 161 -5.95 22.25 -0.54
C LEU A 161 -5.30 22.47 -1.91
N LYS A 162 -5.89 23.36 -2.75
CA LYS A 162 -5.40 23.63 -4.11
C LYS A 162 -5.17 22.35 -4.93
N THR A 163 -6.07 21.38 -4.82
CA THR A 163 -5.94 20.05 -5.41
C THR A 163 -5.99 20.00 -6.94
N LEU A 164 -6.25 21.13 -7.60
CA LEU A 164 -6.22 21.23 -9.06
C LEU A 164 -4.80 21.34 -9.62
N ASN A 165 -3.80 21.66 -8.80
CA ASN A 165 -2.40 21.63 -9.20
C ASN A 165 -1.88 20.19 -9.13
N HIS A 166 -0.87 19.86 -9.94
CA HIS A 166 -0.20 18.55 -9.92
C HIS A 166 0.94 18.52 -8.90
N ALA A 167 1.36 17.31 -8.51
CA ALA A 167 2.37 17.12 -7.46
C ALA A 167 3.75 17.63 -7.91
N ASP A 168 4.13 17.38 -9.16
CA ASP A 168 5.37 17.87 -9.76
C ASP A 168 5.46 19.38 -9.76
N GLN A 169 4.39 20.09 -10.19
CA GLN A 169 4.32 21.54 -10.19
C GLN A 169 4.48 22.15 -8.79
N LEU A 170 3.95 21.49 -7.76
CA LEU A 170 4.12 21.94 -6.39
C LEU A 170 5.56 21.78 -5.92
N ILE A 171 6.22 20.69 -6.27
CA ILE A 171 7.64 20.46 -5.93
C ILE A 171 8.50 21.49 -6.66
N GLU A 172 8.34 21.66 -7.96
CA GLU A 172 9.07 22.64 -8.79
C GLU A 172 8.89 24.09 -8.33
N HIS A 173 7.75 24.42 -7.72
CA HIS A 173 7.53 25.75 -7.15
C HIS A 173 8.46 26.12 -5.99
N TYR A 174 8.93 25.11 -5.23
CA TYR A 174 9.77 25.32 -4.05
C TYR A 174 11.21 24.87 -4.24
N ILE A 175 11.47 24.01 -5.20
CA ILE A 175 12.75 23.30 -5.39
C ILE A 175 13.20 23.48 -6.83
N ASP A 176 14.37 24.09 -7.03
CA ASP A 176 14.96 24.29 -8.37
C ASP A 176 15.81 23.08 -8.81
N ASN A 177 16.48 22.43 -7.88
CA ASN A 177 17.40 21.34 -8.16
C ASN A 177 16.68 20.05 -8.57
N GLU A 178 16.99 19.51 -9.77
CA GLU A 178 16.36 18.31 -10.34
C GLU A 178 16.54 17.04 -9.48
N LYS A 179 17.69 16.88 -8.79
CA LYS A 179 17.91 15.69 -7.94
C LYS A 179 16.98 15.70 -6.74
N ILE A 180 16.80 16.88 -6.11
CA ILE A 180 15.89 17.05 -4.99
C ILE A 180 14.43 16.90 -5.46
N GLN A 181 14.11 17.40 -6.68
CA GLN A 181 12.79 17.20 -7.28
C GLN A 181 12.49 15.69 -7.50
N LYS A 182 13.43 14.95 -8.10
CA LYS A 182 13.32 13.49 -8.29
C LYS A 182 13.12 12.77 -6.95
N LEU A 183 13.91 13.15 -5.94
CA LEU A 183 13.83 12.61 -4.57
C LEU A 183 12.45 12.77 -3.92
N LEU A 184 11.74 13.87 -4.20
CA LEU A 184 10.41 14.13 -3.66
C LEU A 184 9.30 13.56 -4.55
N ALA A 185 9.52 13.49 -5.86
CA ALA A 185 8.51 13.07 -6.81
C ALA A 185 8.31 11.55 -6.86
N PHE A 186 9.40 10.75 -6.75
CA PHE A 186 9.30 9.29 -6.90
C PHE A 186 8.39 8.63 -5.85
N GLN A 187 8.24 9.24 -4.70
CA GLN A 187 7.40 8.73 -3.61
C GLN A 187 5.90 8.69 -3.97
N THR A 188 5.47 9.43 -5.00
CA THR A 188 4.09 9.32 -5.52
C THR A 188 3.82 7.93 -6.10
N LEU A 189 4.86 7.21 -6.54
CA LEU A 189 4.75 5.81 -6.97
C LEU A 189 4.38 4.85 -5.82
N TYR A 190 4.60 5.23 -4.55
CA TYR A 190 4.18 4.43 -3.39
C TYR A 190 2.66 4.25 -3.28
N ILE A 191 1.90 5.04 -4.02
CA ILE A 191 0.44 4.93 -4.13
C ILE A 191 0.00 4.65 -5.59
N GLY A 192 0.96 4.38 -6.47
CA GLY A 192 0.73 4.00 -7.85
C GLY A 192 0.12 5.09 -8.72
N ILE A 193 0.54 6.36 -8.57
CA ILE A 193 0.08 7.48 -9.39
C ILE A 193 1.25 8.23 -10.02
N ASP A 194 1.05 8.66 -11.26
CA ASP A 194 1.95 9.57 -11.97
C ASP A 194 1.91 10.96 -11.31
N PRO A 195 3.06 11.56 -10.91
CA PRO A 195 3.11 12.91 -10.32
C PRO A 195 2.54 14.00 -11.22
N LYS A 196 2.54 13.83 -12.55
CA LYS A 196 1.92 14.76 -13.52
C LYS A 196 0.39 14.65 -13.57
N ARG A 197 -0.19 13.53 -13.16
CA ARG A 197 -1.64 13.26 -13.12
C ARG A 197 -2.20 13.32 -11.71
N GLY A 198 -1.32 13.13 -10.72
CA GLY A 198 -1.67 13.16 -9.31
C GLY A 198 -1.91 14.57 -8.79
N PRO A 199 -3.02 14.79 -8.04
CA PRO A 199 -3.23 16.04 -7.32
C PRO A 199 -2.04 16.41 -6.43
N SER A 200 -1.74 17.71 -6.32
CA SER A 200 -0.65 18.24 -5.48
C SER A 200 -0.73 17.78 -4.01
N LEU A 201 -1.89 17.33 -3.58
CA LEU A 201 -2.11 16.75 -2.26
C LEU A 201 -1.23 15.53 -2.01
N TYR A 202 -0.82 14.76 -3.04
CA TYR A 202 0.03 13.57 -2.85
C TYR A 202 1.49 13.89 -2.57
N SER A 203 1.91 15.16 -2.66
CA SER A 203 3.17 15.64 -2.05
C SER A 203 3.18 15.52 -0.51
N ILE A 204 2.05 15.13 0.09
CA ILE A 204 1.97 14.75 1.50
C ILE A 204 2.89 13.55 1.82
N ILE A 205 3.11 12.63 0.89
CA ILE A 205 3.91 11.42 1.13
C ILE A 205 5.36 11.77 1.46
N PRO A 206 6.11 12.52 0.62
CA PRO A 206 7.46 12.97 0.97
C PRO A 206 7.50 13.80 2.27
N MET A 207 6.49 14.63 2.51
CA MET A 207 6.41 15.37 3.77
C MET A 207 6.28 14.45 4.97
N ILE A 208 5.41 13.42 4.91
CA ILE A 208 5.24 12.44 5.98
C ILE A 208 6.55 11.71 6.25
N GLU A 209 7.22 11.25 5.20
CA GLU A 209 8.48 10.52 5.29
C GLU A 209 9.57 11.36 5.95
N MET A 210 9.74 12.61 5.51
CA MET A 210 10.78 13.50 6.01
C MET A 210 10.48 14.04 7.43
N MET A 211 9.21 14.28 7.77
CA MET A 211 8.86 14.85 9.08
C MET A 211 8.63 13.81 10.18
N PHE A 212 8.12 12.63 9.85
CA PHE A 212 7.80 11.59 10.84
C PHE A 212 8.83 10.44 10.84
N GLY A 213 9.74 10.46 9.86
CA GLY A 213 10.77 9.43 9.69
C GLY A 213 10.20 8.10 9.20
N VAL A 214 11.12 7.20 8.90
CA VAL A 214 10.84 5.83 8.47
C VAL A 214 11.23 4.86 9.57
N HIS A 215 10.46 3.80 9.72
CA HIS A 215 10.65 2.79 10.75
C HIS A 215 10.79 1.40 10.11
N PHE A 216 11.31 0.47 10.87
CA PHE A 216 11.39 -0.95 10.56
C PHE A 216 10.63 -1.74 11.61
N ILE A 217 9.90 -2.77 11.18
CA ILE A 217 9.29 -3.76 12.07
C ILE A 217 10.20 -4.98 12.10
N LYS A 218 10.61 -5.41 13.29
CA LYS A 218 11.42 -6.63 13.44
C LYS A 218 10.73 -7.83 12.84
N GLY A 219 11.47 -8.62 12.08
CA GLY A 219 10.93 -9.72 11.29
C GLY A 219 10.33 -9.31 9.94
N GLY A 220 10.51 -8.04 9.52
CA GLY A 220 9.94 -7.47 8.31
C GLY A 220 8.50 -6.98 8.48
N MET A 221 7.91 -6.52 7.38
CA MET A 221 6.53 -6.03 7.38
C MET A 221 5.51 -7.11 7.75
N TYR A 222 5.79 -8.37 7.45
CA TYR A 222 4.94 -9.48 7.85
C TYR A 222 4.83 -9.62 9.37
N GLY A 223 5.80 -9.12 10.14
CA GLY A 223 5.73 -9.03 11.61
C GLY A 223 4.49 -8.25 12.09
N MET A 224 4.05 -7.22 11.36
CA MET A 224 2.79 -6.54 11.65
C MET A 224 1.57 -7.44 11.44
N ALA A 225 1.53 -8.21 10.35
CA ALA A 225 0.44 -9.15 10.10
C ALA A 225 0.36 -10.24 11.18
N GLN A 226 1.52 -10.76 11.61
CA GLN A 226 1.61 -11.73 12.71
C GLN A 226 1.16 -11.11 14.05
N GLY A 227 1.61 -9.89 14.37
CA GLY A 227 1.19 -9.17 15.57
C GLY A 227 -0.32 -8.94 15.60
N LEU A 228 -0.91 -8.56 14.47
CA LEU A 228 -2.37 -8.41 14.33
C LEU A 228 -3.10 -9.76 14.44
N ALA A 229 -2.58 -10.83 13.87
CA ALA A 229 -3.18 -12.16 14.00
C ALA A 229 -3.16 -12.63 15.47
N GLN A 230 -2.05 -12.40 16.19
CA GLN A 230 -1.97 -12.70 17.62
C GLN A 230 -2.95 -11.84 18.44
N LEU A 231 -3.06 -10.53 18.15
CA LEU A 231 -4.06 -9.66 18.77
C LEU A 231 -5.48 -10.20 18.59
N ASN A 232 -5.83 -10.63 17.38
CA ASN A 232 -7.14 -11.21 17.08
C ASN A 232 -7.39 -12.48 17.89
N LYS A 233 -6.39 -13.37 17.98
CA LYS A 233 -6.46 -14.58 18.79
C LYS A 233 -6.69 -14.25 20.27
N ASP A 234 -5.99 -13.27 20.83
CA ASP A 234 -6.12 -12.85 22.24
C ASP A 234 -7.49 -12.20 22.53
N LEU A 235 -8.16 -11.67 21.50
CA LEU A 235 -9.52 -11.12 21.56
C LEU A 235 -10.60 -12.16 21.23
N GLY A 236 -10.25 -13.42 20.99
CA GLY A 236 -11.19 -14.51 20.72
C GLY A 236 -11.76 -14.52 19.30
N VAL A 237 -11.12 -13.83 18.34
CA VAL A 237 -11.51 -13.87 16.93
C VAL A 237 -11.16 -15.22 16.32
N ASN A 238 -12.11 -15.82 15.60
CA ASN A 238 -11.87 -17.03 14.81
C ASN A 238 -11.30 -16.64 13.43
N ILE A 239 -10.16 -17.22 13.03
CA ILE A 239 -9.55 -17.01 11.71
C ILE A 239 -9.57 -18.35 10.97
N GLU A 240 -10.34 -18.40 9.89
CA GLU A 240 -10.46 -19.55 9.00
C GLU A 240 -9.63 -19.31 7.73
N LEU A 241 -8.53 -20.03 7.61
CA LEU A 241 -7.67 -20.06 6.42
C LEU A 241 -8.17 -21.10 5.41
N ASN A 242 -7.74 -21.00 4.15
CA ASN A 242 -8.23 -21.83 3.05
C ASN A 242 -9.77 -21.82 2.95
N ALA A 243 -10.37 -20.68 3.27
CA ALA A 243 -11.80 -20.46 3.31
C ALA A 243 -12.18 -19.34 2.34
N GLU A 244 -12.20 -19.66 1.04
CA GLU A 244 -12.57 -18.74 -0.01
C GLU A 244 -14.06 -18.48 0.02
N ILE A 245 -14.45 -17.19 0.04
CA ILE A 245 -15.85 -16.79 -0.05
C ILE A 245 -16.26 -16.86 -1.52
N GLU A 246 -17.31 -17.66 -1.78
CA GLU A 246 -17.85 -17.85 -3.11
C GLU A 246 -18.90 -16.78 -3.44
N GLN A 247 -19.67 -16.33 -2.45
CA GLN A 247 -20.74 -15.34 -2.65
C GLN A 247 -21.16 -14.68 -1.34
N ILE A 248 -21.53 -13.39 -1.42
CA ILE A 248 -22.27 -12.67 -0.38
C ILE A 248 -23.77 -12.87 -0.66
N ILE A 249 -24.50 -13.41 0.31
CA ILE A 249 -25.93 -13.68 0.16
C ILE A 249 -26.73 -12.44 0.56
N ILE A 250 -27.58 -12.00 -0.34
CA ILE A 250 -28.46 -10.83 -0.16
C ILE A 250 -29.91 -11.29 -0.03
N ASP A 251 -30.56 -10.93 1.08
CA ASP A 251 -32.02 -11.03 1.20
C ASP A 251 -32.67 -9.97 0.30
N PRO A 252 -33.40 -10.37 -0.77
CA PRO A 252 -33.96 -9.43 -1.74
C PRO A 252 -35.15 -8.63 -1.14
N LYS A 253 -35.83 -9.18 -0.15
CA LYS A 253 -36.99 -8.53 0.50
C LYS A 253 -36.56 -7.37 1.40
N PHE A 254 -35.48 -7.59 2.18
CA PHE A 254 -34.99 -6.58 3.13
C PHE A 254 -33.82 -5.79 2.61
N LYS A 255 -33.25 -6.13 1.42
CA LYS A 255 -32.03 -5.57 0.83
C LYS A 255 -30.88 -5.58 1.84
N ARG A 256 -30.58 -6.76 2.37
CA ARG A 256 -29.67 -6.97 3.48
C ARG A 256 -28.69 -8.08 3.15
N ALA A 257 -27.42 -7.88 3.46
CA ALA A 257 -26.45 -8.96 3.47
C ALA A 257 -26.54 -9.69 4.81
N ASP A 258 -26.95 -10.96 4.81
CA ASP A 258 -27.22 -11.73 6.03
C ASP A 258 -26.51 -13.09 6.07
N ALA A 259 -25.81 -13.46 5.00
CA ALA A 259 -25.03 -14.70 4.95
C ALA A 259 -23.89 -14.61 3.91
N ILE A 260 -22.96 -15.53 4.02
CA ILE A 260 -21.92 -15.79 3.03
C ILE A 260 -21.96 -17.25 2.61
N LYS A 261 -21.55 -17.54 1.37
CA LYS A 261 -21.29 -18.89 0.91
C LYS A 261 -19.80 -19.16 0.94
N VAL A 262 -19.38 -20.19 1.67
CA VAL A 262 -17.97 -20.58 1.86
C VAL A 262 -17.87 -22.12 1.87
N ASN A 263 -16.98 -22.67 1.07
CA ASN A 263 -16.77 -24.12 0.92
C ASN A 263 -18.09 -24.89 0.63
N GLY A 264 -18.99 -24.29 -0.17
CA GLY A 264 -20.31 -24.84 -0.50
C GLY A 264 -21.40 -24.59 0.54
N ASP A 265 -21.08 -24.20 1.77
CA ASP A 265 -22.01 -23.99 2.88
C ASP A 265 -22.45 -22.53 3.00
N ILE A 266 -23.72 -22.30 3.34
CA ILE A 266 -24.27 -20.97 3.64
C ILE A 266 -24.20 -20.73 5.15
N ARG A 267 -23.47 -19.68 5.56
CA ARG A 267 -23.31 -19.29 6.96
C ARG A 267 -23.88 -17.91 7.21
N LYS A 268 -24.76 -17.79 8.21
CA LYS A 268 -25.46 -16.55 8.57
C LYS A 268 -24.65 -15.68 9.52
N PHE A 269 -24.71 -14.36 9.28
CA PHE A 269 -24.10 -13.32 10.09
C PHE A 269 -25.02 -12.12 10.24
N ASP A 270 -24.84 -11.36 11.31
CA ASP A 270 -25.61 -10.13 11.52
C ASP A 270 -25.08 -8.99 10.66
N LYS A 271 -23.77 -8.94 10.41
CA LYS A 271 -23.08 -7.95 9.55
C LYS A 271 -21.91 -8.59 8.81
N ILE A 272 -21.61 -8.05 7.63
CA ILE A 272 -20.51 -8.53 6.77
C ILE A 272 -19.61 -7.34 6.44
N LEU A 273 -18.33 -7.47 6.76
CA LEU A 273 -17.28 -6.54 6.36
C LEU A 273 -16.39 -7.21 5.30
N CYS A 274 -16.33 -6.61 4.11
CA CYS A 274 -15.47 -7.09 3.05
C CYS A 274 -14.22 -6.24 2.94
N THR A 275 -13.04 -6.89 3.04
CA THR A 275 -11.73 -6.23 2.92
C THR A 275 -10.91 -6.76 1.73
N ALA A 276 -11.49 -7.65 0.93
CA ALA A 276 -10.96 -8.02 -0.37
C ALA A 276 -11.03 -6.83 -1.35
N ASP A 277 -10.34 -6.92 -2.47
CA ASP A 277 -10.29 -5.82 -3.44
C ASP A 277 -11.70 -5.48 -3.97
N PHE A 278 -12.15 -4.23 -3.77
CA PHE A 278 -13.53 -3.82 -4.04
C PHE A 278 -14.01 -4.12 -5.46
N PRO A 279 -13.23 -3.86 -6.53
CA PRO A 279 -13.63 -4.24 -7.89
C PRO A 279 -13.96 -5.72 -8.02
N SER A 280 -13.11 -6.59 -7.50
CA SER A 280 -13.32 -8.05 -7.55
C SER A 280 -14.53 -8.49 -6.71
N VAL A 281 -14.74 -7.86 -5.56
CA VAL A 281 -15.95 -8.10 -4.74
C VAL A 281 -17.20 -7.76 -5.52
N ALA A 282 -17.24 -6.59 -6.15
CA ALA A 282 -18.42 -6.10 -6.88
C ALA A 282 -18.74 -6.96 -8.11
N GLU A 283 -17.74 -7.52 -8.77
CA GLU A 283 -17.93 -8.38 -9.94
C GLU A 283 -18.19 -9.84 -9.60
N SER A 284 -17.52 -10.39 -8.58
CA SER A 284 -17.47 -11.84 -8.38
C SER A 284 -18.21 -12.32 -7.13
N LEU A 285 -18.29 -11.52 -6.05
CA LEU A 285 -18.90 -11.95 -4.80
C LEU A 285 -20.37 -11.48 -4.66
N MET A 286 -20.80 -10.47 -5.41
CA MET A 286 -22.17 -10.03 -5.40
C MET A 286 -23.02 -10.90 -6.33
N PRO A 287 -24.25 -11.30 -5.92
CA PRO A 287 -25.12 -12.08 -6.80
C PRO A 287 -25.64 -11.23 -7.99
N ASP A 288 -25.85 -11.85 -9.14
CA ASP A 288 -26.28 -11.18 -10.38
C ASP A 288 -27.57 -10.35 -10.21
N PHE A 289 -28.51 -10.83 -9.38
CA PHE A 289 -29.75 -10.13 -9.11
C PHE A 289 -29.61 -8.95 -8.14
N ALA A 290 -28.43 -8.83 -7.49
CA ALA A 290 -28.15 -7.82 -6.46
C ALA A 290 -26.76 -7.18 -6.65
N PRO A 291 -26.46 -6.57 -7.81
CA PRO A 291 -25.18 -5.91 -8.05
C PRO A 291 -25.03 -4.61 -7.25
N ILE A 292 -23.82 -4.14 -7.07
CA ILE A 292 -23.55 -2.79 -6.53
C ILE A 292 -23.88 -1.77 -7.63
N LYS A 293 -24.98 -1.05 -7.49
CA LYS A 293 -25.56 -0.21 -8.55
C LYS A 293 -24.63 0.86 -9.10
N LYS A 294 -23.80 1.48 -8.23
CA LYS A 294 -22.85 2.52 -8.64
C LYS A 294 -21.71 1.94 -9.46
N TYR A 295 -21.43 0.65 -9.33
CA TYR A 295 -20.25 -0.02 -9.90
C TYR A 295 -20.64 -1.30 -10.65
N PRO A 296 -21.42 -1.17 -11.76
CA PRO A 296 -21.68 -2.31 -12.66
C PRO A 296 -20.37 -2.72 -13.37
N PRO A 297 -20.29 -3.95 -13.93
CA PRO A 297 -19.04 -4.48 -14.51
C PRO A 297 -18.37 -3.57 -15.54
N HIS A 298 -19.16 -2.96 -16.46
CA HIS A 298 -18.59 -2.03 -17.45
C HIS A 298 -17.92 -0.82 -16.81
N LYS A 299 -18.51 -0.27 -15.73
CA LYS A 299 -17.90 0.86 -15.02
C LYS A 299 -16.66 0.47 -14.25
N ILE A 300 -16.61 -0.75 -13.69
CA ILE A 300 -15.41 -1.28 -13.04
C ILE A 300 -14.28 -1.43 -14.05
N ALA A 301 -14.59 -1.94 -15.25
CA ALA A 301 -13.63 -2.03 -16.33
C ALA A 301 -13.08 -0.66 -16.79
N ASP A 302 -13.90 0.41 -16.72
CA ASP A 302 -13.53 1.77 -17.12
C ASP A 302 -12.77 2.55 -16.04
N LEU A 303 -12.72 2.07 -14.78
CA LEU A 303 -11.97 2.75 -13.71
C LEU A 303 -10.47 2.79 -14.02
N ASP A 304 -9.80 3.81 -13.49
CA ASP A 304 -8.35 3.92 -13.50
C ASP A 304 -7.76 3.08 -12.37
N TYR A 305 -6.77 2.25 -12.70
CA TYR A 305 -6.06 1.41 -11.74
C TYR A 305 -4.63 1.93 -11.54
N SER A 306 -4.07 1.66 -10.37
CA SER A 306 -2.66 1.96 -10.10
C SER A 306 -1.74 1.10 -10.97
N CYS A 307 -0.50 1.54 -11.14
CA CYS A 307 0.51 0.68 -11.71
C CYS A 307 0.63 -0.65 -10.95
N SER A 308 1.23 -1.63 -11.61
CA SER A 308 1.66 -2.89 -11.03
C SER A 308 3.16 -2.88 -10.73
N ALA A 309 3.73 -4.04 -10.49
CA ALA A 309 5.16 -4.20 -10.30
C ALA A 309 5.64 -5.57 -10.79
N PHE A 310 6.88 -5.61 -11.27
CA PHE A 310 7.67 -6.82 -11.40
C PHE A 310 8.59 -6.91 -10.19
N LEU A 311 8.48 -7.98 -9.42
CA LEU A 311 9.24 -8.17 -8.20
C LEU A 311 10.24 -9.30 -8.36
N MET A 312 11.47 -9.10 -7.88
CA MET A 312 12.47 -10.16 -7.74
C MET A 312 12.88 -10.31 -6.27
N TYR A 313 12.90 -11.55 -5.84
CA TYR A 313 13.42 -11.96 -4.53
C TYR A 313 14.68 -12.76 -4.78
N ILE A 314 15.83 -12.20 -4.42
CA ILE A 314 17.16 -12.72 -4.74
C ILE A 314 17.89 -13.05 -3.45
N GLY A 315 18.32 -14.29 -3.28
CA GLY A 315 19.25 -14.70 -2.23
C GLY A 315 20.65 -14.81 -2.80
N ILE A 316 21.62 -14.13 -2.18
CA ILE A 316 23.05 -14.19 -2.55
C ILE A 316 23.88 -14.81 -1.44
N ASP A 317 24.98 -15.47 -1.80
CA ASP A 317 25.86 -16.22 -0.89
C ASP A 317 26.95 -15.36 -0.22
N ILE A 318 26.81 -14.04 -0.27
CA ILE A 318 27.68 -13.06 0.39
C ILE A 318 26.89 -12.16 1.33
N ASP A 319 27.53 -11.68 2.42
CA ASP A 319 26.98 -10.67 3.33
C ASP A 319 27.41 -9.26 2.86
N VAL A 320 26.43 -8.48 2.38
CA VAL A 320 26.64 -7.10 1.91
C VAL A 320 26.02 -6.06 2.84
N THR A 321 25.52 -6.48 4.01
CA THR A 321 24.71 -5.63 4.91
C THR A 321 25.44 -4.40 5.46
N ASP A 322 26.75 -4.41 5.49
CA ASP A 322 27.55 -3.25 5.91
C ASP A 322 27.88 -2.27 4.77
N GLN A 323 27.57 -2.64 3.52
CA GLN A 323 27.92 -1.90 2.30
C GLN A 323 26.72 -1.20 1.65
N VAL A 324 25.50 -1.58 2.02
CA VAL A 324 24.25 -1.03 1.47
C VAL A 324 23.32 -0.53 2.59
N ARG A 325 22.32 0.25 2.24
CA ARG A 325 21.24 0.62 3.16
C ARG A 325 20.10 -0.39 3.12
N LEU A 326 19.24 -0.31 4.13
CA LEU A 326 18.00 -1.07 4.17
C LEU A 326 17.14 -0.82 2.92
N HIS A 327 17.00 0.45 2.55
CA HIS A 327 16.28 0.92 1.38
C HIS A 327 17.22 1.61 0.41
N ASN A 328 17.11 1.28 -0.87
CA ASN A 328 17.92 1.89 -1.92
C ASN A 328 17.00 2.16 -3.13
N VAL A 329 17.24 3.25 -3.83
CA VAL A 329 16.53 3.63 -5.04
C VAL A 329 17.57 3.89 -6.14
N ILE A 330 17.41 3.26 -7.28
CA ILE A 330 18.25 3.50 -8.45
C ILE A 330 17.35 4.14 -9.51
N PHE A 331 17.62 5.41 -9.84
CA PHE A 331 16.84 6.13 -10.82
C PHE A 331 17.21 5.75 -12.26
N SER A 332 16.25 5.88 -13.15
CA SER A 332 16.49 5.98 -14.59
C SER A 332 17.13 7.31 -14.94
N ASP A 333 17.87 7.38 -16.04
CA ASP A 333 18.42 8.63 -16.57
C ASP A 333 17.29 9.63 -16.88
N ASP A 334 16.25 9.14 -17.59
CA ASP A 334 15.00 9.88 -17.81
C ASP A 334 13.89 9.40 -16.87
N PHE A 335 13.90 9.88 -15.64
CA PHE A 335 12.90 9.53 -14.63
C PHE A 335 11.46 9.87 -15.07
N ARG A 336 11.26 11.02 -15.73
CA ARG A 336 9.93 11.45 -16.18
C ARG A 336 9.42 10.59 -17.31
N GLY A 337 10.25 10.29 -18.30
CA GLY A 337 9.91 9.39 -19.39
C GLY A 337 9.62 7.98 -18.90
N ASN A 338 10.37 7.47 -17.92
CA ASN A 338 10.11 6.16 -17.31
C ASN A 338 8.73 6.08 -16.67
N ILE A 339 8.31 7.13 -15.94
CA ILE A 339 6.95 7.18 -15.37
C ILE A 339 5.89 7.21 -16.47
N GLU A 340 6.06 8.03 -17.51
CA GLU A 340 5.13 8.10 -18.65
C GLU A 340 4.98 6.73 -19.33
N GLU A 341 6.08 6.01 -19.57
CA GLU A 341 6.05 4.67 -20.16
C GLU A 341 5.17 3.70 -19.35
N ILE A 342 5.30 3.69 -18.03
CA ILE A 342 4.51 2.82 -17.15
C ILE A 342 3.00 3.10 -17.32
N PHE A 343 2.58 4.35 -17.28
CA PHE A 343 1.16 4.72 -17.38
C PHE A 343 0.60 4.76 -18.80
N GLU A 344 1.45 4.64 -19.81
CA GLU A 344 1.08 4.44 -21.23
C GLU A 344 1.12 2.96 -21.65
N GLY A 345 1.42 2.04 -20.74
CA GLY A 345 1.39 0.60 -20.99
C GLY A 345 2.65 0.05 -21.63
N ARG A 346 3.78 0.72 -21.46
CA ARG A 346 5.08 0.29 -22.00
C ARG A 346 6.05 -0.11 -20.90
N LEU A 347 6.93 -1.06 -21.21
CA LEU A 347 8.07 -1.40 -20.34
C LEU A 347 9.26 -0.52 -20.71
N SER A 348 9.96 -0.03 -19.69
CA SER A 348 11.18 0.75 -19.88
C SER A 348 12.40 -0.15 -20.05
N TYR A 349 13.32 0.28 -20.89
CA TYR A 349 14.66 -0.32 -20.98
C TYR A 349 15.64 0.21 -19.93
N ASP A 350 15.32 1.36 -19.33
CA ASP A 350 16.04 1.97 -18.22
C ASP A 350 15.05 2.34 -17.11
N PRO A 351 14.54 1.37 -16.35
CA PRO A 351 13.58 1.63 -15.28
C PRO A 351 14.25 2.20 -14.03
N SER A 352 13.53 3.03 -13.31
CA SER A 352 13.83 3.26 -11.90
C SER A 352 13.43 2.03 -11.10
N ILE A 353 14.29 1.58 -10.18
CA ILE A 353 14.01 0.42 -9.33
C ILE A 353 14.21 0.74 -7.85
N TYR A 354 13.45 0.06 -7.01
CA TYR A 354 13.61 0.09 -5.57
C TYR A 354 14.21 -1.24 -5.10
N VAL A 355 15.23 -1.15 -4.23
CA VAL A 355 15.97 -2.30 -3.71
C VAL A 355 15.91 -2.29 -2.18
N TYR A 356 15.40 -3.36 -1.59
CA TYR A 356 15.24 -3.53 -0.16
C TYR A 356 16.10 -4.69 0.33
N VAL A 357 16.91 -4.44 1.34
CA VAL A 357 17.85 -5.41 1.91
C VAL A 357 17.57 -5.58 3.41
N PRO A 358 16.54 -6.39 3.77
CA PRO A 358 16.02 -6.45 5.14
C PRO A 358 17.04 -6.94 6.18
N ALA A 359 18.03 -7.73 5.77
CA ALA A 359 19.11 -8.21 6.63
C ALA A 359 19.99 -7.08 7.21
N VAL A 360 19.99 -5.87 6.63
CA VAL A 360 20.61 -4.66 7.21
C VAL A 360 20.00 -4.31 8.56
N ALA A 361 18.71 -4.48 8.73
CA ALA A 361 18.00 -4.17 9.97
C ALA A 361 17.77 -5.40 10.85
N ASP A 362 17.64 -6.59 10.25
CA ASP A 362 17.39 -7.84 10.96
C ASP A 362 18.09 -9.02 10.25
N LYS A 363 19.27 -9.38 10.73
CA LYS A 363 20.08 -10.47 10.16
C LYS A 363 19.40 -11.85 10.20
N SER A 364 18.35 -12.03 11.00
CA SER A 364 17.59 -13.28 11.04
C SER A 364 16.78 -13.57 9.76
N LEU A 365 16.65 -12.58 8.87
CA LEU A 365 15.89 -12.69 7.61
C LEU A 365 16.71 -13.33 6.47
N ALA A 366 17.99 -13.62 6.70
CA ALA A 366 18.85 -14.36 5.77
C ALA A 366 19.70 -15.40 6.51
N PRO A 367 20.19 -16.45 5.84
CA PRO A 367 21.17 -17.37 6.42
C PRO A 367 22.47 -16.63 6.77
N GLU A 368 23.22 -17.13 7.74
CA GLU A 368 24.51 -16.55 8.15
C GLU A 368 25.46 -16.41 6.95
N GLY A 369 26.10 -15.25 6.82
CA GLY A 369 27.01 -14.92 5.74
C GLY A 369 26.35 -14.67 4.38
N LYS A 370 25.01 -14.60 4.31
CA LYS A 370 24.23 -14.40 3.08
C LYS A 370 23.33 -13.19 3.19
N THR A 371 22.84 -12.72 2.05
CA THR A 371 21.92 -11.57 1.98
C THR A 371 20.70 -11.87 1.12
N GLY A 372 19.51 -11.52 1.62
CA GLY A 372 18.29 -11.48 0.84
C GLY A 372 18.05 -10.08 0.28
N ILE A 373 17.69 -9.98 -0.99
CA ILE A 373 17.43 -8.73 -1.71
C ILE A 373 16.05 -8.81 -2.34
N TYR A 374 15.21 -7.81 -2.08
CA TYR A 374 13.95 -7.60 -2.76
C TYR A 374 14.08 -6.44 -3.73
N VAL A 375 13.76 -6.66 -5.00
CA VAL A 375 13.79 -5.64 -6.04
C VAL A 375 12.36 -5.42 -6.55
N LEU A 376 11.95 -4.16 -6.61
CA LEU A 376 10.69 -3.74 -7.19
C LEU A 376 10.96 -2.84 -8.40
N MET A 377 10.47 -3.27 -9.56
CA MET A 377 10.39 -2.48 -10.78
C MET A 377 8.93 -2.14 -11.05
N PRO A 378 8.51 -0.86 -11.01
CA PRO A 378 7.15 -0.50 -11.39
C PRO A 378 6.87 -0.85 -12.86
N THR A 379 5.67 -1.39 -13.11
CA THR A 379 5.23 -1.81 -14.45
C THR A 379 3.79 -1.37 -14.71
N PRO A 380 3.35 -1.34 -15.98
CA PRO A 380 1.93 -1.21 -16.28
C PRO A 380 1.11 -2.30 -15.59
N GLU A 381 -0.13 -2.00 -15.23
CA GLU A 381 -1.12 -3.00 -14.85
C GLU A 381 -1.67 -3.71 -16.13
N LEU A 382 -2.34 -4.85 -15.97
CA LEU A 382 -2.69 -5.75 -17.05
C LEU A 382 -3.65 -5.13 -18.10
N LYS A 383 -4.48 -4.15 -17.74
CA LYS A 383 -5.40 -3.47 -18.66
C LYS A 383 -4.64 -2.50 -19.56
N THR A 384 -3.86 -1.59 -18.98
CA THR A 384 -3.07 -0.60 -19.71
C THR A 384 -1.92 -1.26 -20.48
N GLY A 385 -1.25 -2.23 -19.86
CA GLY A 385 -0.20 -3.06 -20.46
C GLY A 385 -0.72 -4.30 -21.17
N SER A 386 -1.90 -4.26 -21.80
CA SER A 386 -2.52 -5.44 -22.43
C SER A 386 -1.71 -6.06 -23.58
N GLY A 387 -0.71 -5.34 -24.13
CA GLY A 387 0.24 -5.87 -25.10
C GLY A 387 1.43 -6.62 -24.50
N ILE A 388 1.53 -6.70 -23.17
CA ILE A 388 2.63 -7.36 -22.45
C ILE A 388 2.18 -8.76 -22.02
N ASP A 389 2.84 -9.78 -22.56
CA ASP A 389 2.58 -11.17 -22.15
C ASP A 389 3.50 -11.56 -20.99
N TRP A 390 2.98 -11.48 -19.76
CA TRP A 390 3.71 -11.86 -18.55
C TRP A 390 3.93 -13.36 -18.39
N SER A 391 3.42 -14.21 -19.28
CA SER A 391 3.72 -15.63 -19.35
C SER A 391 4.91 -15.96 -20.26
N ASP A 392 5.41 -14.97 -21.02
CA ASP A 392 6.59 -15.12 -21.89
C ASP A 392 7.88 -15.18 -21.06
N GLU A 393 8.52 -16.35 -21.07
CA GLU A 393 9.80 -16.57 -20.38
C GLU A 393 10.93 -15.71 -20.97
N ALA A 394 10.90 -15.43 -22.28
CA ALA A 394 11.91 -14.60 -22.92
C ALA A 394 11.81 -13.14 -22.45
N LEU A 395 10.60 -12.61 -22.31
CA LEU A 395 10.35 -11.29 -21.74
C LEU A 395 10.82 -11.24 -20.29
N THR A 396 10.45 -12.24 -19.49
CA THR A 396 10.88 -12.35 -18.08
C THR A 396 12.41 -12.32 -17.97
N GLN A 397 13.11 -13.06 -18.84
CA GLN A 397 14.58 -13.08 -18.84
C GLN A 397 15.16 -11.71 -19.27
N GLN A 398 14.56 -11.01 -20.22
CA GLN A 398 14.98 -9.65 -20.61
C GLN A 398 14.85 -8.66 -19.45
N ILE A 399 13.73 -8.70 -18.71
CA ILE A 399 13.51 -7.85 -17.54
C ILE A 399 14.53 -8.14 -16.44
N LYS A 400 14.84 -9.41 -16.17
CA LYS A 400 15.91 -9.79 -15.23
C LYS A 400 17.24 -9.19 -15.62
N GLU A 401 17.64 -9.26 -16.89
CA GLU A 401 18.88 -8.67 -17.37
C GLU A 401 18.93 -7.15 -17.18
N ILE A 402 17.80 -6.46 -17.41
CA ILE A 402 17.66 -5.03 -17.12
C ILE A 402 17.86 -4.76 -15.63
N ILE A 403 17.21 -5.53 -14.76
CA ILE A 403 17.32 -5.38 -13.30
C ILE A 403 18.76 -5.63 -12.83
N TYR A 404 19.42 -6.69 -13.30
CA TYR A 404 20.82 -6.96 -12.93
C TYR A 404 21.77 -5.84 -13.38
N ARG A 405 21.56 -5.28 -14.57
CA ARG A 405 22.32 -4.11 -15.04
C ARG A 405 22.08 -2.89 -14.13
N LYS A 406 20.84 -2.64 -13.71
CA LYS A 406 20.55 -1.56 -12.78
C LYS A 406 21.14 -1.81 -11.39
N LEU A 407 21.09 -3.03 -10.88
CA LEU A 407 21.72 -3.40 -9.60
C LEU A 407 23.23 -3.14 -9.60
N ALA A 408 23.92 -3.38 -10.73
CA ALA A 408 25.35 -3.12 -10.89
C ALA A 408 25.72 -1.63 -10.73
N THR A 409 24.77 -0.69 -10.71
CA THR A 409 25.02 0.70 -10.30
C THR A 409 25.49 0.78 -8.84
N ILE A 410 25.14 -0.19 -8.00
CA ILE A 410 25.66 -0.34 -6.65
C ILE A 410 26.88 -1.25 -6.71
N GLU A 411 28.08 -0.73 -6.43
CA GLU A 411 29.39 -1.38 -6.59
C GLU A 411 29.39 -2.84 -6.09
N VAL A 412 28.85 -3.10 -4.89
CA VAL A 412 28.81 -4.44 -4.30
C VAL A 412 27.95 -5.45 -5.08
N PHE A 413 27.13 -4.98 -6.01
CA PHE A 413 26.27 -5.80 -6.86
C PHE A 413 26.75 -5.90 -8.33
N GLU A 414 27.96 -5.40 -8.67
CA GLU A 414 28.48 -5.49 -10.04
C GLU A 414 28.50 -6.92 -10.58
N ASP A 415 28.92 -7.88 -9.74
CA ASP A 415 28.98 -9.31 -10.10
C ASP A 415 27.90 -10.14 -9.39
N ILE A 416 26.73 -9.54 -9.12
CA ILE A 416 25.65 -10.18 -8.35
C ILE A 416 25.23 -11.54 -8.93
N LYS A 417 25.27 -11.70 -10.25
CA LYS A 417 24.85 -12.94 -10.92
C LYS A 417 25.66 -14.15 -10.49
N SER A 418 26.95 -13.99 -10.19
CA SER A 418 27.81 -15.08 -9.74
C SER A 418 27.50 -15.54 -8.31
N HIS A 419 26.78 -14.72 -7.54
CA HIS A 419 26.45 -14.94 -6.14
C HIS A 419 25.00 -15.40 -5.90
N ILE A 420 24.17 -15.49 -6.96
CA ILE A 420 22.76 -15.88 -6.80
C ILE A 420 22.64 -17.35 -6.42
N VAL A 421 22.03 -17.63 -5.28
CA VAL A 421 21.73 -18.99 -4.79
C VAL A 421 20.24 -19.26 -4.65
N SER A 422 19.40 -18.23 -4.71
CA SER A 422 17.95 -18.33 -4.70
C SER A 422 17.34 -17.20 -5.49
N GLU A 423 16.29 -17.48 -6.27
CA GLU A 423 15.58 -16.46 -7.05
C GLU A 423 14.10 -16.82 -7.16
N THR A 424 13.25 -15.83 -6.99
CA THR A 424 11.81 -15.95 -7.27
C THR A 424 11.31 -14.65 -7.89
N ILE A 425 10.38 -14.77 -8.81
CA ILE A 425 9.78 -13.65 -9.54
C ILE A 425 8.30 -13.59 -9.19
N PHE A 426 7.74 -12.38 -9.15
CA PHE A 426 6.33 -12.11 -8.96
C PHE A 426 5.91 -11.01 -9.94
N THR A 427 4.95 -11.31 -10.78
CA THR A 427 4.52 -10.49 -11.92
C THR A 427 3.13 -9.87 -11.69
N PRO A 428 2.67 -8.96 -12.55
CA PRO A 428 1.28 -8.51 -12.52
C PRO A 428 0.23 -9.63 -12.57
N ASN A 429 0.48 -10.74 -13.27
CA ASN A 429 -0.39 -11.92 -13.25
C ASN A 429 -0.49 -12.53 -11.85
N ASP A 430 0.61 -12.57 -11.11
CA ASP A 430 0.63 -13.12 -9.74
C ASP A 430 -0.15 -12.24 -8.77
N PHE A 431 -0.12 -10.90 -8.93
CA PHE A 431 -0.96 -9.99 -8.14
C PHE A 431 -2.45 -10.27 -8.34
N GLU A 432 -2.87 -10.50 -9.60
CA GLU A 432 -4.27 -10.82 -9.90
C GLU A 432 -4.67 -12.17 -9.33
N GLN A 433 -3.87 -13.20 -9.53
CA GLN A 433 -4.17 -14.58 -9.10
C GLN A 433 -4.12 -14.73 -7.57
N THR A 434 -3.03 -14.22 -6.94
CA THR A 434 -2.80 -14.40 -5.51
C THR A 434 -3.71 -13.55 -4.65
N TYR A 435 -3.96 -12.30 -5.06
CA TYR A 435 -4.68 -11.32 -4.23
C TYR A 435 -6.05 -10.92 -4.78
N HIS A 436 -6.48 -11.48 -5.93
CA HIS A 436 -7.65 -11.02 -6.68
C HIS A 436 -7.61 -9.49 -6.90
N ALA A 437 -6.39 -8.95 -7.07
CA ALA A 437 -6.21 -7.55 -7.39
C ALA A 437 -6.61 -7.31 -8.84
N LYS A 438 -7.68 -6.55 -9.05
CA LYS A 438 -8.20 -6.31 -10.40
C LYS A 438 -7.12 -5.74 -11.32
N PHE A 439 -6.93 -6.39 -12.49
CA PHE A 439 -5.89 -6.10 -13.47
C PHE A 439 -4.45 -6.16 -12.90
N GLY A 440 -4.21 -6.94 -11.87
CA GLY A 440 -2.90 -7.06 -11.25
C GLY A 440 -2.38 -5.77 -10.60
N SER A 441 -3.25 -4.79 -10.31
CA SER A 441 -2.85 -3.51 -9.73
C SER A 441 -2.27 -3.65 -8.35
N ALA A 442 -1.05 -3.13 -8.11
CA ALA A 442 -0.36 -3.28 -6.83
C ALA A 442 -1.07 -2.53 -5.68
N PHE A 443 -1.68 -1.37 -5.98
CA PHE A 443 -2.30 -0.48 -5.00
C PHE A 443 -3.84 -0.37 -5.15
N GLY A 444 -4.45 -1.10 -6.09
CA GLY A 444 -5.89 -1.06 -6.37
C GLY A 444 -6.28 0.15 -7.22
N LEU A 445 -7.42 0.78 -6.94
CA LEU A 445 -7.90 1.93 -7.72
C LEU A 445 -6.95 3.13 -7.59
N MET A 446 -6.59 3.72 -8.73
CA MET A 446 -5.77 4.93 -8.78
C MET A 446 -6.46 6.09 -8.06
N PRO A 447 -5.76 6.84 -7.21
CA PRO A 447 -6.37 7.92 -6.43
C PRO A 447 -6.44 9.24 -7.22
N THR A 448 -7.07 9.24 -8.40
CA THR A 448 -7.39 10.47 -9.15
C THR A 448 -8.46 11.28 -8.41
N LEU A 449 -8.65 12.56 -8.76
CA LEU A 449 -9.71 13.39 -8.17
C LEU A 449 -11.10 12.76 -8.35
N ALA A 450 -11.35 12.16 -9.51
CA ALA A 450 -12.61 11.48 -9.85
C ALA A 450 -12.80 10.15 -9.10
N GLN A 451 -11.75 9.61 -8.50
CA GLN A 451 -11.74 8.33 -7.77
C GLN A 451 -11.27 8.47 -6.32
N SER A 452 -11.35 9.67 -5.75
CA SER A 452 -10.96 9.95 -4.36
C SER A 452 -12.16 10.44 -3.53
N ASN A 453 -12.04 10.39 -2.21
CA ASN A 453 -13.04 10.87 -1.25
C ASN A 453 -14.45 10.30 -1.52
N TYR A 454 -15.46 11.17 -1.70
CA TYR A 454 -16.83 10.80 -1.96
C TYR A 454 -17.03 9.94 -3.23
N TYR A 455 -16.18 10.12 -4.24
CA TYR A 455 -16.27 9.41 -5.51
C TYR A 455 -15.70 7.99 -5.47
N ARG A 456 -14.79 7.70 -4.54
CA ARG A 456 -14.24 6.37 -4.31
C ARG A 456 -15.30 5.40 -3.77
N PRO A 457 -15.18 4.09 -3.92
CA PRO A 457 -16.02 3.13 -3.20
C PRO A 457 -16.06 3.44 -1.70
N GLN A 458 -17.27 3.52 -1.14
CA GLN A 458 -17.49 3.96 0.24
C GLN A 458 -17.51 2.80 1.22
N ASN A 459 -17.21 3.11 2.49
CA ASN A 459 -17.07 2.13 3.57
C ASN A 459 -18.40 1.46 3.98
N VAL A 460 -19.53 2.13 3.76
CA VAL A 460 -20.87 1.59 4.04
C VAL A 460 -21.59 1.40 2.73
N SER A 461 -22.14 0.21 2.49
CA SER A 461 -22.95 -0.05 1.30
C SER A 461 -24.17 0.88 1.28
N ARG A 462 -24.41 1.48 0.10
CA ARG A 462 -25.61 2.29 -0.14
C ARG A 462 -26.79 1.47 -0.65
N ASP A 463 -26.51 0.29 -1.15
CA ASP A 463 -27.49 -0.58 -1.79
C ASP A 463 -28.06 -1.62 -0.83
N TYR A 464 -27.23 -2.10 0.10
CA TYR A 464 -27.56 -3.22 0.99
C TYR A 464 -27.21 -2.89 2.44
N LYS A 465 -28.14 -3.16 3.35
CA LYS A 465 -27.93 -3.06 4.79
C LYS A 465 -26.90 -4.12 5.23
N ASP A 466 -26.21 -3.85 6.33
CA ASP A 466 -25.28 -4.77 7.00
C ASP A 466 -24.09 -5.24 6.16
N LEU A 467 -23.79 -4.51 5.07
CA LEU A 467 -22.64 -4.72 4.21
C LEU A 467 -21.70 -3.52 4.23
N TYR A 468 -20.46 -3.78 4.58
CA TYR A 468 -19.40 -2.77 4.74
C TYR A 468 -18.17 -3.15 3.92
N PHE A 469 -17.37 -2.14 3.55
CA PHE A 469 -16.15 -2.31 2.78
C PHE A 469 -15.01 -1.53 3.40
N ALA A 470 -13.80 -2.09 3.40
CA ALA A 470 -12.56 -1.40 3.78
C ALA A 470 -11.39 -1.92 2.94
N GLY A 471 -10.35 -1.13 2.79
CA GLY A 471 -9.14 -1.54 2.08
C GLY A 471 -8.68 -0.56 1.01
N ALA A 472 -7.70 -0.99 0.20
CA ALA A 472 -6.97 -0.13 -0.72
C ALA A 472 -7.84 0.49 -1.82
N SER A 473 -8.80 -0.24 -2.37
CA SER A 473 -9.74 0.26 -3.39
C SER A 473 -10.98 0.95 -2.80
N THR A 474 -11.07 1.03 -1.46
CA THR A 474 -12.15 1.70 -0.72
C THR A 474 -11.64 3.01 -0.13
N HIS A 475 -12.53 3.92 0.26
CA HIS A 475 -12.14 5.15 0.95
C HIS A 475 -11.42 4.86 2.29
N PRO A 476 -10.35 5.58 2.66
CA PRO A 476 -9.74 6.74 1.97
C PRO A 476 -8.78 6.38 0.85
N GLY A 477 -8.22 5.17 0.74
CA GLY A 477 -7.32 4.79 -0.33
C GLY A 477 -6.29 3.72 0.03
N ALA A 478 -5.20 3.67 -0.73
CA ALA A 478 -4.12 2.71 -0.62
C ALA A 478 -2.98 3.19 0.30
N GLY A 479 -2.10 2.25 0.69
CA GLY A 479 -1.00 2.43 1.64
C GLY A 479 -1.34 1.89 3.02
N VAL A 480 -0.37 1.26 3.72
CA VAL A 480 -0.65 0.55 4.98
C VAL A 480 -1.31 1.45 6.03
N PRO A 481 -0.82 2.66 6.34
CA PRO A 481 -1.50 3.54 7.30
C PRO A 481 -2.92 3.91 6.87
N ILE A 482 -3.12 4.08 5.56
CA ILE A 482 -4.40 4.49 4.99
C ILE A 482 -5.43 3.37 5.04
N VAL A 483 -5.03 2.12 4.78
CA VAL A 483 -5.95 0.97 4.90
C VAL A 483 -6.27 0.62 6.36
N LEU A 484 -5.35 0.88 7.30
CA LEU A 484 -5.64 0.80 8.73
C LEU A 484 -6.64 1.88 9.16
N THR A 485 -6.52 3.08 8.60
CA THR A 485 -7.52 4.17 8.77
C THR A 485 -8.86 3.78 8.16
N SER A 486 -8.86 3.15 6.97
CA SER A 486 -10.08 2.61 6.34
C SER A 486 -10.80 1.61 7.26
N ALA A 487 -10.04 0.68 7.87
CA ALA A 487 -10.57 -0.26 8.85
C ALA A 487 -11.23 0.47 10.03
N LYS A 488 -10.53 1.45 10.62
CA LYS A 488 -11.01 2.24 11.75
C LYS A 488 -12.34 2.94 11.43
N ILE A 489 -12.38 3.76 10.38
CA ILE A 489 -13.59 4.54 10.06
C ILE A 489 -14.76 3.65 9.66
N THR A 490 -14.49 2.48 9.05
CA THR A 490 -15.52 1.50 8.72
C THR A 490 -16.12 0.85 9.97
N VAL A 491 -15.26 0.44 10.91
CA VAL A 491 -15.72 -0.13 12.19
C VAL A 491 -16.49 0.90 13.00
N ASP A 492 -16.01 2.15 13.08
CA ASP A 492 -16.72 3.24 13.78
C ASP A 492 -18.15 3.44 13.24
N GLU A 493 -18.33 3.35 11.90
CA GLU A 493 -19.67 3.42 11.29
C GLU A 493 -20.51 2.18 11.56
N MET A 494 -19.91 0.99 11.55
CA MET A 494 -20.61 -0.27 11.88
C MET A 494 -21.11 -0.26 13.32
N ILE A 495 -20.30 0.18 14.27
CA ILE A 495 -20.68 0.28 15.68
C ILE A 495 -21.80 1.29 15.89
N LYS A 496 -21.75 2.47 15.23
CA LYS A 496 -22.86 3.43 15.24
C LYS A 496 -24.16 2.85 14.71
N ASP A 497 -24.11 2.00 13.67
CA ASP A 497 -25.30 1.32 13.14
C ASP A 497 -25.84 0.29 14.13
N ILE A 498 -24.97 -0.46 14.80
CA ILE A 498 -25.33 -1.41 15.87
C ILE A 498 -26.03 -0.69 17.03
N GLU A 499 -25.48 0.41 17.52
CA GLU A 499 -26.03 1.22 18.62
C GLU A 499 -27.39 1.82 18.27
N ARG A 500 -27.62 2.16 17.01
CA ARG A 500 -28.90 2.69 16.50
C ARG A 500 -29.93 1.61 16.18
N GLY A 501 -29.56 0.34 16.23
CA GLY A 501 -30.43 -0.78 15.86
C GLY A 501 -30.76 -0.85 14.36
N VAL A 502 -29.83 -0.38 13.52
CA VAL A 502 -30.00 -0.32 12.07
C VAL A 502 -29.22 -1.44 11.40
#